data_0d664c9e6662c51bcbcd830a22b641cc
#
_entry.id   0d664c9e6662c51bcbcd830a22b641cc
#
_cell.length_a   1.000
_cell.length_b   1.000
_cell.length_c   1.000
_cell.angle_alpha   90.00
_cell.angle_beta   90.00
_cell.angle_gamma   90.00
#
_symmetry.space_group_name_H-M   'P 1'
#
loop_
_entity.id
_entity.type
_entity.pdbx_description
1 polymer ?
#
loop_
_entity_poly.entity_id
_entity_poly.type
_entity_poly.pdbx_seq_one_letter_code
_entity_poly.pdbx_strand_id
1 'polypeptide(L)'
;MNRRTLLALSVGAALLASGCTGTGGSSKGADAEAPDDASKVDGTITVLTHRTDLVQDGTLKKYAAEFNKTYPKVKVEFDGITDYEGEVKIRMNTENYGDVLMIPAVIEKKDYPKFFASLGTQDERGKKYRFTDYTAVDGKVYGQSPLGALPGFIYNKKVWSKAGVTDWPTTPAEFLAGLKAIKSKTDAVPYYTNFKDGWPLSQWTGVRGSVSCDEQATTRWAEGNPWAEGGELRVADTLLYDIVHEGLTEKDPTTTNWEASKSKLAKGEIATMWLGSWAVIQMQGAAKQAGADPDDIGFMPFPAQKDGTFCAVTSPDYNQAVNVHSDHKQAARAWIDWFTDKSGYAEDNLALSPLKDAPLPDVLKPYEEAGVKLLDLDDSKGAELKTLENQSEVGINKPDYRKELVDMARGARKGDPDDYLDGLGEKWTETQKSLGY
;
A
#
# COMPACT_ATOMS: atom_id res chain seq x y z
N MET A 1 -74.41 -36.01 -2.53
CA MET A 1 -74.84 -37.41 -2.20
C MET A 1 -73.61 -38.19 -1.78
N ASN A 2 -73.64 -38.69 -0.55
CA ASN A 2 -73.00 -39.89 -0.01
C ASN A 2 -71.45 -40.03 -0.11
N ARG A 3 -70.79 -40.21 0.86
CA ARG A 3 -70.70 -40.82 2.23
C ARG A 3 -69.24 -41.29 2.38
N ARG A 4 -68.61 -40.81 3.43
CA ARG A 4 -68.00 -41.52 4.58
C ARG A 4 -67.23 -42.82 4.27
N THR A 5 -65.95 -42.93 4.73
CA THR A 5 -65.64 -43.57 5.98
C THR A 5 -64.19 -43.34 6.42
N LEU A 6 -64.06 -43.08 7.71
CA LEU A 6 -62.81 -43.08 8.51
C LEU A 6 -62.38 -44.54 8.77
N LEU A 7 -61.08 -44.76 8.88
CA LEU A 7 -60.54 -45.79 9.82
C LEU A 7 -59.12 -45.39 10.23
N ALA A 8 -58.93 -45.17 11.52
CA ALA A 8 -57.67 -45.05 12.22
C ALA A 8 -57.23 -46.43 12.74
N LEU A 9 -55.93 -46.64 12.91
CA LEU A 9 -55.23 -47.44 13.95
C LEU A 9 -53.75 -47.53 13.59
N SER A 10 -52.89 -46.91 14.30
CA SER A 10 -52.13 -47.23 15.55
C SER A 10 -50.76 -47.90 15.32
N VAL A 11 -49.75 -47.22 15.77
CA VAL A 11 -48.59 -47.63 16.57
C VAL A 11 -47.54 -48.57 15.97
N GLY A 12 -46.31 -48.10 15.90
CA GLY A 12 -45.11 -48.94 15.76
C GLY A 12 -43.85 -48.07 15.79
N ALA A 13 -43.33 -47.79 17.01
CA ALA A 13 -42.03 -47.22 17.20
C ALA A 13 -40.95 -48.26 16.85
N ALA A 14 -40.07 -47.95 15.93
CA ALA A 14 -38.78 -48.62 15.74
C ALA A 14 -37.65 -47.60 15.60
N LEU A 15 -36.88 -47.45 16.66
CA LEU A 15 -35.58 -46.81 16.68
C LEU A 15 -34.59 -47.65 15.86
N LEU A 16 -34.17 -47.16 14.72
CA LEU A 16 -32.98 -47.64 14.04
C LEU A 16 -32.00 -46.47 13.94
N ALA A 17 -30.95 -46.54 14.72
CA ALA A 17 -29.74 -45.73 14.58
C ALA A 17 -29.07 -46.11 13.25
N SER A 18 -29.16 -45.24 12.26
CA SER A 18 -28.37 -45.33 11.03
C SER A 18 -27.33 -44.24 11.06
N GLY A 19 -26.07 -44.66 11.10
CA GLY A 19 -24.92 -43.78 11.03
C GLY A 19 -24.96 -42.94 9.75
N CYS A 20 -24.86 -41.62 9.89
CA CYS A 20 -24.61 -40.71 8.81
C CYS A 20 -23.14 -40.86 8.39
N THR A 21 -22.91 -41.58 7.30
CA THR A 21 -21.73 -41.33 6.47
C THR A 21 -21.95 -39.97 5.81
N GLY A 22 -21.31 -38.93 6.36
CA GLY A 22 -21.34 -37.61 5.78
C GLY A 22 -20.56 -37.60 4.46
N THR A 23 -21.30 -37.65 3.35
CA THR A 23 -20.80 -37.09 2.10
C THR A 23 -20.65 -35.58 2.34
N GLY A 24 -19.39 -35.11 2.31
CA GLY A 24 -19.05 -33.69 2.44
C GLY A 24 -19.69 -32.88 1.33
N GLY A 25 -20.83 -32.30 1.61
CA GLY A 25 -21.33 -31.16 0.88
C GLY A 25 -20.57 -29.95 1.41
N SER A 26 -19.67 -29.38 0.61
CA SER A 26 -19.04 -28.10 0.94
C SER A 26 -20.15 -27.09 1.09
N SER A 27 -20.41 -26.68 2.33
CA SER A 27 -21.14 -25.47 2.61
C SER A 27 -20.33 -24.33 1.94
N LYS A 28 -20.94 -23.56 1.05
CA LYS A 28 -20.40 -22.31 0.54
C LYS A 28 -20.34 -21.32 1.70
N GLY A 29 -19.41 -21.54 2.64
CA GLY A 29 -19.16 -20.65 3.77
C GLY A 29 -18.55 -19.34 3.28
N ALA A 30 -18.89 -18.22 3.94
CA ALA A 30 -18.30 -16.91 3.69
C ALA A 30 -16.84 -16.82 4.15
N ASP A 31 -16.30 -17.84 4.77
CA ASP A 31 -14.93 -17.87 5.32
C ASP A 31 -14.02 -18.79 4.49
N ALA A 32 -12.77 -18.38 4.31
CA ALA A 32 -11.70 -19.18 3.75
C ALA A 32 -10.85 -19.73 4.91
N GLU A 33 -11.19 -20.92 5.37
CA GLU A 33 -10.48 -21.55 6.48
C GLU A 33 -9.07 -21.98 6.10
N ALA A 34 -8.13 -21.80 7.03
CA ALA A 34 -6.79 -22.32 6.86
C ALA A 34 -6.83 -23.87 6.86
N PRO A 35 -6.04 -24.53 5.99
CA PRO A 35 -6.07 -25.99 5.95
C PRO A 35 -5.33 -26.59 7.16
N ASP A 36 -5.97 -27.55 7.80
CA ASP A 36 -5.36 -28.36 8.88
C ASP A 36 -4.32 -29.37 8.36
N ASP A 37 -4.49 -29.85 7.12
CA ASP A 37 -3.65 -30.86 6.50
C ASP A 37 -3.39 -30.53 5.03
N ALA A 38 -2.17 -30.09 4.75
CA ALA A 38 -1.73 -29.68 3.40
C ALA A 38 -1.90 -30.79 2.34
N SER A 39 -1.83 -32.06 2.75
CA SER A 39 -1.95 -33.21 1.84
C SER A 39 -3.36 -33.42 1.30
N LYS A 40 -4.36 -32.81 1.95
CA LYS A 40 -5.77 -32.88 1.59
C LYS A 40 -6.25 -31.72 0.74
N VAL A 41 -5.45 -30.65 0.67
CA VAL A 41 -5.78 -29.46 -0.16
C VAL A 41 -5.49 -29.79 -1.61
N ASP A 42 -6.46 -29.58 -2.48
CA ASP A 42 -6.34 -29.82 -3.92
C ASP A 42 -7.10 -28.76 -4.75
N GLY A 43 -6.93 -28.84 -6.05
CA GLY A 43 -7.64 -28.02 -7.03
C GLY A 43 -6.71 -27.12 -7.83
N THR A 44 -7.31 -26.45 -8.80
CA THR A 44 -6.62 -25.40 -9.59
C THR A 44 -7.14 -24.05 -9.15
N ILE A 45 -6.22 -23.16 -8.77
CA ILE A 45 -6.55 -21.76 -8.42
C ILE A 45 -5.97 -20.81 -9.44
N THR A 46 -6.73 -19.75 -9.78
CA THR A 46 -6.30 -18.65 -10.61
C THR A 46 -5.99 -17.45 -9.72
N VAL A 47 -4.74 -16.96 -9.81
CA VAL A 47 -4.26 -15.76 -9.08
C VAL A 47 -4.17 -14.60 -10.05
N LEU A 48 -5.02 -13.58 -9.86
CA LEU A 48 -4.96 -12.33 -10.63
C LEU A 48 -3.87 -11.42 -10.04
N THR A 49 -3.05 -10.83 -10.90
CA THR A 49 -1.96 -9.95 -10.47
C THR A 49 -1.68 -8.81 -11.45
N HIS A 50 -1.30 -7.63 -10.94
CA HIS A 50 -0.78 -6.52 -11.75
C HIS A 50 0.70 -6.71 -12.12
N ARG A 51 1.41 -7.67 -11.50
CA ARG A 51 2.83 -7.96 -11.73
C ARG A 51 3.01 -8.80 -13.00
N THR A 52 2.62 -8.21 -14.14
CA THR A 52 2.76 -8.84 -15.45
C THR A 52 4.21 -9.18 -15.77
N ASP A 53 5.17 -8.40 -15.26
CA ASP A 53 6.60 -8.63 -15.32
C ASP A 53 6.99 -10.00 -14.72
N LEU A 54 6.51 -10.28 -13.50
CA LEU A 54 6.82 -11.53 -12.79
C LEU A 54 6.09 -12.75 -13.37
N VAL A 55 4.97 -12.52 -14.07
CA VAL A 55 4.29 -13.58 -14.84
C VAL A 55 5.14 -13.93 -16.08
N GLN A 56 5.60 -12.91 -16.82
CA GLN A 56 6.31 -13.07 -18.08
C GLN A 56 7.71 -13.67 -17.91
N ASP A 57 8.45 -13.25 -16.89
CA ASP A 57 9.80 -13.75 -16.61
C ASP A 57 9.83 -15.11 -15.88
N GLY A 58 8.64 -15.59 -15.46
CA GLY A 58 8.46 -16.88 -14.80
C GLY A 58 8.77 -16.88 -13.31
N THR A 59 8.98 -15.72 -12.67
CA THR A 59 9.25 -15.61 -11.23
C THR A 59 8.07 -16.15 -10.40
N LEU A 60 6.81 -15.81 -10.75
CA LEU A 60 5.65 -16.35 -10.05
C LEU A 60 5.52 -17.87 -10.19
N LYS A 61 5.95 -18.45 -11.33
CA LYS A 61 5.98 -19.91 -11.50
C LYS A 61 7.01 -20.58 -10.59
N LYS A 62 8.12 -19.91 -10.27
CA LYS A 62 9.10 -20.42 -9.29
C LYS A 62 8.49 -20.44 -7.89
N TYR A 63 7.79 -19.38 -7.46
CA TYR A 63 7.06 -19.40 -6.18
C TYR A 63 6.01 -20.50 -6.15
N ALA A 64 5.24 -20.70 -7.22
CA ALA A 64 4.27 -21.80 -7.28
C ALA A 64 4.94 -23.19 -7.16
N ALA A 65 6.11 -23.37 -7.76
CA ALA A 65 6.87 -24.62 -7.62
C ALA A 65 7.35 -24.86 -6.18
N GLU A 66 7.77 -23.82 -5.47
CA GLU A 66 8.13 -23.91 -4.05
C GLU A 66 6.89 -24.19 -3.17
N PHE A 67 5.77 -23.50 -3.43
CA PHE A 67 4.50 -23.77 -2.78
C PHE A 67 4.06 -25.23 -2.93
N ASN A 68 4.23 -25.80 -4.11
CA ASN A 68 3.84 -27.17 -4.42
C ASN A 68 4.66 -28.23 -3.65
N LYS A 69 5.80 -27.89 -3.07
CA LYS A 69 6.52 -28.79 -2.14
C LYS A 69 5.71 -29.05 -0.87
N THR A 70 4.88 -28.09 -0.45
CA THR A 70 3.99 -28.21 0.71
C THR A 70 2.59 -28.67 0.29
N TYR A 71 2.09 -28.15 -0.85
CA TYR A 71 0.73 -28.41 -1.35
C TYR A 71 0.75 -29.07 -2.74
N PRO A 72 1.18 -30.36 -2.84
CA PRO A 72 1.49 -31.00 -4.13
C PRO A 72 0.29 -31.23 -5.04
N LYS A 73 -0.95 -31.14 -4.54
CA LYS A 73 -2.16 -31.34 -5.31
C LYS A 73 -2.82 -30.04 -5.77
N VAL A 74 -2.26 -28.90 -5.39
CA VAL A 74 -2.77 -27.58 -5.81
C VAL A 74 -2.02 -27.12 -7.06
N LYS A 75 -2.74 -26.79 -8.12
CA LYS A 75 -2.18 -26.13 -9.29
C LYS A 75 -2.43 -24.63 -9.18
N VAL A 76 -1.41 -23.81 -9.35
CA VAL A 76 -1.51 -22.33 -9.35
C VAL A 76 -1.32 -21.80 -10.74
N GLU A 77 -2.31 -21.08 -11.25
CA GLU A 77 -2.27 -20.38 -12.53
C GLU A 77 -2.29 -18.87 -12.28
N PHE A 78 -1.51 -18.10 -13.07
CA PHE A 78 -1.40 -16.66 -12.91
C PHE A 78 -2.00 -15.95 -14.12
N ASP A 79 -2.84 -14.96 -13.86
CA ASP A 79 -3.39 -14.04 -14.87
C ASP A 79 -2.84 -12.64 -14.59
N GLY A 80 -1.87 -12.22 -15.42
CA GLY A 80 -1.22 -10.91 -15.35
C GLY A 80 -2.03 -9.86 -16.11
N ILE A 81 -2.51 -8.84 -15.41
CA ILE A 81 -3.42 -7.82 -15.94
C ILE A 81 -2.73 -6.45 -15.92
N THR A 82 -2.59 -5.80 -17.06
CA THR A 82 -1.92 -4.49 -17.19
C THR A 82 -2.78 -3.35 -16.64
N ASP A 83 -4.05 -3.28 -17.03
CA ASP A 83 -5.04 -2.36 -16.45
C ASP A 83 -5.79 -3.07 -15.31
N TYR A 84 -5.07 -3.32 -14.22
CA TYR A 84 -5.58 -4.14 -13.13
C TYR A 84 -6.88 -3.59 -12.51
N GLU A 85 -6.87 -2.31 -12.15
CA GLU A 85 -7.99 -1.65 -11.48
C GLU A 85 -9.25 -1.62 -12.36
N GLY A 86 -9.07 -1.28 -13.64
CA GLY A 86 -10.19 -1.21 -14.59
C GLY A 86 -10.77 -2.58 -14.91
N GLU A 87 -9.92 -3.55 -15.23
CA GLU A 87 -10.35 -4.86 -15.70
C GLU A 87 -10.91 -5.73 -14.55
N VAL A 88 -10.25 -5.76 -13.38
CA VAL A 88 -10.74 -6.56 -12.25
C VAL A 88 -12.07 -6.03 -11.73
N LYS A 89 -12.26 -4.70 -11.67
CA LYS A 89 -13.56 -4.10 -11.34
C LYS A 89 -14.68 -4.59 -12.26
N ILE A 90 -14.40 -4.71 -13.57
CA ILE A 90 -15.38 -5.24 -14.55
C ILE A 90 -15.68 -6.72 -14.27
N ARG A 91 -14.66 -7.54 -14.05
CA ARG A 91 -14.81 -8.97 -13.75
C ARG A 91 -15.63 -9.20 -12.46
N MET A 92 -15.48 -8.34 -11.45
CA MET A 92 -16.23 -8.41 -10.19
C MET A 92 -17.74 -8.15 -10.33
N ASN A 93 -18.24 -7.74 -11.50
CA ASN A 93 -19.68 -7.75 -11.80
C ASN A 93 -20.22 -9.17 -12.05
N THR A 94 -19.36 -10.18 -12.08
CA THR A 94 -19.69 -11.58 -12.20
C THR A 94 -19.12 -12.34 -10.99
N GLU A 95 -19.35 -13.64 -10.89
CA GLU A 95 -18.71 -14.48 -9.86
C GLU A 95 -17.29 -14.94 -10.25
N ASN A 96 -16.90 -14.72 -11.52
CA ASN A 96 -15.65 -15.23 -12.09
C ASN A 96 -14.56 -14.14 -12.19
N TYR A 97 -13.93 -13.83 -11.04
CA TYR A 97 -12.81 -12.90 -10.92
C TYR A 97 -11.57 -13.55 -10.26
N GLY A 98 -11.27 -14.80 -10.68
CA GLY A 98 -10.17 -15.59 -10.13
C GLY A 98 -10.51 -16.17 -8.76
N ASP A 99 -9.62 -16.97 -8.20
CA ASP A 99 -9.72 -17.51 -6.84
C ASP A 99 -9.00 -16.61 -5.83
N VAL A 100 -7.86 -16.08 -6.22
CA VAL A 100 -7.08 -15.07 -5.48
C VAL A 100 -6.95 -13.84 -6.34
N LEU A 101 -7.16 -12.67 -5.74
CA LEU A 101 -7.01 -11.38 -6.41
C LEU A 101 -6.45 -10.35 -5.44
N MET A 102 -5.89 -9.29 -5.96
CA MET A 102 -5.54 -8.11 -5.19
C MET A 102 -6.77 -7.21 -5.12
N ILE A 103 -7.14 -6.77 -3.92
CA ILE A 103 -8.32 -5.92 -3.69
C ILE A 103 -8.16 -4.62 -4.45
N PRO A 104 -9.03 -4.32 -5.45
CA PRO A 104 -8.96 -3.06 -6.17
C PRO A 104 -9.26 -1.87 -5.24
N ALA A 105 -8.52 -0.77 -5.42
CA ALA A 105 -8.63 0.43 -4.58
C ALA A 105 -10.04 1.07 -4.59
N VAL A 106 -10.82 0.83 -5.66
CA VAL A 106 -12.18 1.37 -5.81
C VAL A 106 -13.22 0.64 -4.94
N ILE A 107 -12.91 -0.56 -4.43
CA ILE A 107 -13.85 -1.32 -3.59
C ILE A 107 -13.83 -0.73 -2.19
N GLU A 108 -15.00 -0.29 -1.72
CA GLU A 108 -15.13 0.25 -0.39
C GLU A 108 -15.03 -0.87 0.67
N LYS A 109 -14.35 -0.60 1.76
CA LYS A 109 -14.10 -1.55 2.86
C LYS A 109 -15.39 -2.23 3.37
N LYS A 110 -16.49 -1.47 3.50
CA LYS A 110 -17.82 -2.01 3.90
C LYS A 110 -18.36 -3.08 2.96
N ASP A 111 -17.88 -3.12 1.70
CA ASP A 111 -18.35 -4.06 0.69
C ASP A 111 -17.46 -5.32 0.59
N TYR A 112 -16.34 -5.37 1.32
CA TYR A 112 -15.43 -6.54 1.30
C TYR A 112 -16.14 -7.87 1.56
N PRO A 113 -17.08 -7.99 2.53
CA PRO A 113 -17.79 -9.26 2.76
C PRO A 113 -18.65 -9.74 1.58
N LYS A 114 -18.99 -8.86 0.63
CA LYS A 114 -19.77 -9.23 -0.56
C LYS A 114 -18.91 -9.89 -1.63
N PHE A 115 -17.62 -9.57 -1.66
CA PHE A 115 -16.70 -9.98 -2.72
C PHE A 115 -15.64 -10.96 -2.23
N PHE A 116 -15.27 -10.91 -0.96
CA PHE A 116 -14.14 -11.66 -0.45
C PHE A 116 -14.56 -12.58 0.70
N ALA A 117 -13.93 -13.74 0.76
CA ALA A 117 -14.05 -14.62 1.91
C ALA A 117 -13.16 -14.14 3.06
N SER A 118 -13.64 -14.25 4.28
CA SER A 118 -12.86 -13.89 5.47
C SER A 118 -11.66 -14.83 5.64
N LEU A 119 -10.52 -14.25 6.00
CA LEU A 119 -9.27 -14.94 6.30
C LEU A 119 -9.11 -15.25 7.81
N GLY A 120 -10.13 -15.00 8.63
CA GLY A 120 -10.14 -15.20 10.06
C GLY A 120 -10.38 -13.90 10.82
N THR A 121 -10.29 -13.97 12.16
CA THR A 121 -10.54 -12.80 13.00
C THR A 121 -9.35 -11.84 13.01
N GLN A 122 -9.66 -10.55 13.20
CA GLN A 122 -8.63 -9.51 13.33
C GLN A 122 -7.72 -9.77 14.55
N ASP A 123 -8.29 -10.23 15.67
CA ASP A 123 -7.53 -10.54 16.89
C ASP A 123 -6.51 -11.66 16.67
N GLU A 124 -6.85 -12.70 15.90
CA GLU A 124 -5.92 -13.80 15.62
C GLU A 124 -4.86 -13.39 14.60
N ARG A 125 -5.28 -12.82 13.48
CA ARG A 125 -4.36 -12.42 12.41
C ARG A 125 -3.45 -11.26 12.84
N GLY A 126 -3.97 -10.28 13.56
CA GLY A 126 -3.23 -9.13 14.07
C GLY A 126 -2.10 -9.46 15.05
N LYS A 127 -2.11 -10.67 15.66
CA LYS A 127 -0.97 -11.15 16.47
C LYS A 127 0.27 -11.43 15.62
N LYS A 128 0.07 -11.88 14.39
CA LYS A 128 1.14 -12.32 13.49
C LYS A 128 1.47 -11.30 12.41
N TYR A 129 0.45 -10.66 11.85
CA TYR A 129 0.59 -9.81 10.68
C TYR A 129 0.37 -8.34 10.98
N ARG A 130 1.13 -7.49 10.30
CA ARG A 130 0.87 -6.06 10.16
C ARG A 130 -0.32 -5.84 9.21
N PHE A 131 -0.88 -4.65 9.23
CA PHE A 131 -1.83 -4.15 8.23
C PHE A 131 -3.21 -4.84 8.21
N THR A 132 -3.53 -5.65 9.20
CA THR A 132 -4.84 -6.33 9.26
C THR A 132 -6.00 -5.34 9.35
N ASP A 133 -5.79 -4.16 9.94
CA ASP A 133 -6.80 -3.10 10.11
C ASP A 133 -7.27 -2.56 8.75
N TYR A 134 -6.39 -2.53 7.75
CA TYR A 134 -6.73 -2.04 6.40
C TYR A 134 -7.80 -2.87 5.70
N THR A 135 -7.94 -4.15 6.06
CA THR A 135 -8.89 -5.08 5.44
C THR A 135 -9.89 -5.68 6.42
N ALA A 136 -9.89 -5.22 7.67
CA ALA A 136 -10.83 -5.70 8.68
C ALA A 136 -12.18 -5.00 8.56
N VAL A 137 -13.27 -5.81 8.59
CA VAL A 137 -14.66 -5.36 8.67
C VAL A 137 -15.35 -6.23 9.71
N ASP A 138 -16.02 -5.61 10.68
CA ASP A 138 -16.73 -6.29 11.76
C ASP A 138 -15.89 -7.37 12.47
N GLY A 139 -14.62 -7.06 12.72
CA GLY A 139 -13.68 -7.95 13.40
C GLY A 139 -13.15 -9.12 12.57
N LYS A 140 -13.46 -9.20 11.28
CA LYS A 140 -12.95 -10.20 10.32
C LYS A 140 -12.03 -9.55 9.29
N VAL A 141 -10.94 -10.23 8.94
CA VAL A 141 -9.95 -9.78 7.93
C VAL A 141 -10.28 -10.38 6.57
N TYR A 142 -10.35 -9.57 5.53
CA TYR A 142 -10.74 -9.97 4.17
C TYR A 142 -9.60 -9.92 3.16
N GLY A 143 -8.41 -9.48 3.56
CA GLY A 143 -7.24 -9.45 2.70
C GLY A 143 -5.95 -9.47 3.50
N GLN A 144 -4.87 -9.90 2.87
CA GLN A 144 -3.54 -9.95 3.45
C GLN A 144 -2.53 -9.36 2.47
N SER A 145 -1.81 -8.34 2.90
CA SER A 145 -0.71 -7.80 2.10
C SER A 145 0.48 -8.75 2.10
N PRO A 146 1.08 -9.05 0.94
CA PRO A 146 2.29 -9.86 0.87
C PRO A 146 3.55 -9.08 1.23
N LEU A 147 3.50 -7.75 1.23
CA LEU A 147 4.60 -6.86 1.62
C LEU A 147 4.08 -5.50 2.06
N GLY A 148 4.90 -4.76 2.77
CA GLY A 148 4.67 -3.38 3.15
C GLY A 148 5.72 -2.44 2.59
N ALA A 149 5.42 -1.14 2.63
CA ALA A 149 6.32 -0.07 2.22
C ALA A 149 6.27 1.10 3.20
N LEU A 150 7.28 1.95 3.13
CA LEU A 150 7.35 3.20 3.84
C LEU A 150 7.49 4.35 2.84
N PRO A 151 6.84 5.50 3.06
CA PRO A 151 7.13 6.72 2.32
C PRO A 151 8.48 7.31 2.76
N GLY A 152 9.19 7.92 1.82
CA GLY A 152 10.47 8.53 2.12
C GLY A 152 11.14 9.14 0.89
N PHE A 153 12.31 9.73 1.09
CA PHE A 153 13.12 10.25 0.00
C PHE A 153 14.12 9.19 -0.48
N ILE A 154 14.01 8.83 -1.75
CA ILE A 154 15.07 8.07 -2.43
C ILE A 154 16.11 9.07 -2.91
N TYR A 155 17.38 8.80 -2.65
CA TYR A 155 18.45 9.71 -2.97
C TYR A 155 19.72 9.01 -3.46
N ASN A 156 20.57 9.76 -4.19
CA ASN A 156 21.88 9.30 -4.57
C ASN A 156 22.92 9.74 -3.52
N LYS A 157 23.43 8.79 -2.75
CA LYS A 157 24.38 9.02 -1.64
C LYS A 157 25.65 9.74 -2.08
N LYS A 158 26.19 9.41 -3.27
CA LYS A 158 27.39 10.09 -3.80
C LYS A 158 27.16 11.57 -4.07
N VAL A 159 25.98 11.92 -4.60
CA VAL A 159 25.63 13.31 -4.87
C VAL A 159 25.51 14.09 -3.57
N TRP A 160 24.81 13.55 -2.59
CA TRP A 160 24.66 14.17 -1.27
C TRP A 160 26.02 14.34 -0.56
N SER A 161 26.86 13.30 -0.57
CA SER A 161 28.21 13.34 -0.01
C SER A 161 29.11 14.37 -0.70
N LYS A 162 29.05 14.49 -2.05
CA LYS A 162 29.78 15.55 -2.78
C LYS A 162 29.33 16.95 -2.38
N ALA A 163 28.08 17.11 -2.03
CA ALA A 163 27.55 18.38 -1.50
C ALA A 163 28.00 18.65 -0.06
N GLY A 164 28.59 17.68 0.62
CA GLY A 164 29.04 17.77 2.01
C GLY A 164 27.94 17.46 3.02
N VAL A 165 26.90 16.74 2.60
CA VAL A 165 25.80 16.31 3.47
C VAL A 165 25.88 14.80 3.59
N THR A 166 26.28 14.32 4.77
CA THR A 166 26.49 12.89 5.08
C THR A 166 25.41 12.34 5.99
N ASP A 167 24.86 13.16 6.87
CA ASP A 167 23.81 12.79 7.79
C ASP A 167 22.43 13.17 7.22
N TRP A 168 21.39 12.46 7.63
CA TRP A 168 20.04 12.81 7.24
C TRP A 168 19.61 14.15 7.84
N PRO A 169 19.04 15.07 7.05
CA PRO A 169 18.45 16.29 7.57
C PRO A 169 17.34 15.97 8.57
N THR A 170 17.34 16.66 9.70
CA THR A 170 16.38 16.45 10.81
C THR A 170 15.18 17.38 10.75
N THR A 171 15.28 18.42 9.92
CA THR A 171 14.24 19.45 9.72
C THR A 171 14.05 19.78 8.24
N PRO A 172 12.86 20.28 7.83
CA PRO A 172 12.65 20.80 6.47
C PRO A 172 13.68 21.85 6.05
N ALA A 173 14.09 22.71 6.98
CA ALA A 173 15.10 23.76 6.71
C ALA A 173 16.48 23.16 6.42
N GLU A 174 16.91 22.14 7.15
CA GLU A 174 18.17 21.43 6.88
C GLU A 174 18.10 20.67 5.55
N PHE A 175 16.96 20.10 5.22
CA PHE A 175 16.76 19.42 3.92
C PHE A 175 16.90 20.42 2.77
N LEU A 176 16.25 21.59 2.85
CA LEU A 176 16.41 22.68 1.86
C LEU A 176 17.86 23.14 1.77
N ALA A 177 18.56 23.28 2.90
CA ALA A 177 19.99 23.65 2.91
C ALA A 177 20.84 22.58 2.19
N GLY A 178 20.54 21.30 2.39
CA GLY A 178 21.16 20.18 1.68
C GLY A 178 20.94 20.26 0.16
N LEU A 179 19.71 20.49 -0.28
CA LEU A 179 19.39 20.66 -1.71
C LEU A 179 20.09 21.90 -2.32
N LYS A 180 20.18 23.02 -1.60
CA LYS A 180 20.96 24.19 -2.00
C LYS A 180 22.46 23.89 -2.15
N ALA A 181 23.01 23.10 -1.22
CA ALA A 181 24.39 22.63 -1.32
C ALA A 181 24.62 21.74 -2.54
N ILE A 182 23.68 20.84 -2.86
CA ILE A 182 23.73 20.02 -4.08
C ILE A 182 23.75 20.91 -5.32
N LYS A 183 22.82 21.88 -5.43
CA LYS A 183 22.74 22.82 -6.56
C LYS A 183 24.03 23.60 -6.75
N SER A 184 24.71 23.98 -5.67
CA SER A 184 25.92 24.81 -5.72
C SER A 184 27.21 24.03 -6.00
N LYS A 185 27.27 22.75 -5.63
CA LYS A 185 28.51 21.95 -5.65
C LYS A 185 28.48 20.78 -6.64
N THR A 186 27.36 20.54 -7.30
CA THR A 186 27.18 19.45 -8.27
C THR A 186 26.39 19.91 -9.48
N ASP A 187 26.40 19.11 -10.55
CA ASP A 187 25.58 19.33 -11.75
C ASP A 187 24.22 18.61 -11.66
N ALA A 188 23.94 17.90 -10.55
CA ALA A 188 22.71 17.16 -10.37
C ALA A 188 21.49 18.07 -10.16
N VAL A 189 20.34 17.64 -10.64
CA VAL A 189 19.06 18.23 -10.23
C VAL A 189 18.83 17.85 -8.76
N PRO A 190 18.74 18.83 -7.83
CA PRO A 190 18.65 18.52 -6.41
C PRO A 190 17.42 17.69 -6.03
N TYR A 191 16.25 18.07 -6.53
CA TYR A 191 15.00 17.36 -6.36
C TYR A 191 14.27 17.22 -7.70
N TYR A 192 13.68 16.07 -7.98
CA TYR A 192 12.95 15.82 -9.21
C TYR A 192 11.48 15.57 -8.91
N THR A 193 10.60 16.44 -9.43
CA THR A 193 9.19 16.48 -9.06
C THR A 193 8.36 15.36 -9.68
N ASN A 194 8.76 14.84 -10.85
CA ASN A 194 7.92 13.96 -11.68
C ASN A 194 6.56 14.60 -12.03
N PHE A 195 6.52 15.91 -12.20
CA PHE A 195 5.31 16.71 -12.38
C PHE A 195 4.43 16.23 -13.54
N LYS A 196 5.03 15.91 -14.70
CA LYS A 196 4.27 15.46 -15.88
C LYS A 196 3.50 14.17 -15.60
N ASP A 197 4.18 13.19 -15.02
CA ASP A 197 3.58 11.91 -14.66
C ASP A 197 2.52 12.09 -13.56
N GLY A 198 2.76 13.02 -12.63
CA GLY A 198 1.82 13.50 -11.62
C GLY A 198 1.67 12.58 -10.41
N TRP A 199 1.49 11.29 -10.60
CA TRP A 199 1.28 10.37 -9.49
C TRP A 199 2.34 10.45 -8.36
N PRO A 200 3.65 10.76 -8.61
CA PRO A 200 4.59 10.91 -7.51
C PRO A 200 4.26 12.08 -6.58
N LEU A 201 3.59 13.12 -7.07
CA LEU A 201 3.12 14.22 -6.23
C LEU A 201 2.03 13.77 -5.26
N SER A 202 1.19 12.80 -5.62
CA SER A 202 0.19 12.24 -4.71
C SER A 202 0.83 11.44 -3.56
N GLN A 203 2.05 10.90 -3.75
CA GLN A 203 2.77 10.13 -2.72
C GLN A 203 3.14 10.98 -1.48
N TRP A 204 3.17 12.31 -1.60
CA TRP A 204 3.42 13.20 -0.47
C TRP A 204 2.36 13.08 0.66
N THR A 205 1.19 12.51 0.36
CA THR A 205 0.19 12.13 1.38
C THR A 205 0.74 11.12 2.41
N GLY A 206 1.79 10.39 2.04
CA GLY A 206 2.48 9.44 2.91
C GLY A 206 3.16 10.06 4.14
N VAL A 207 3.18 11.40 4.28
CA VAL A 207 3.66 12.07 5.50
C VAL A 207 2.74 11.90 6.71
N ARG A 208 1.49 11.41 6.50
CA ARG A 208 0.51 11.18 7.55
C ARG A 208 1.13 10.31 8.66
N GLY A 209 1.17 10.83 9.89
CA GLY A 209 1.79 10.19 11.05
C GLY A 209 3.30 10.35 11.14
N SER A 210 4.01 10.58 10.03
CA SER A 210 5.48 10.68 10.05
C SER A 210 5.98 11.99 10.66
N VAL A 211 5.27 13.10 10.43
CA VAL A 211 5.65 14.41 10.96
C VAL A 211 5.28 14.56 12.43
N SER A 212 4.10 14.11 12.81
CA SER A 212 3.60 14.19 14.20
C SER A 212 4.13 13.07 15.11
N CYS A 213 4.64 11.99 14.51
CA CYS A 213 5.00 10.75 15.20
C CYS A 213 3.81 10.10 15.92
N ASP A 214 2.64 10.11 15.29
CA ASP A 214 1.37 9.76 15.90
C ASP A 214 0.64 8.64 15.14
N GLU A 215 0.41 7.51 15.82
CA GLU A 215 -0.33 6.37 15.26
C GLU A 215 -1.82 6.70 15.02
N GLN A 216 -2.37 7.73 15.69
CA GLN A 216 -3.74 8.22 15.52
C GLN A 216 -3.88 9.27 14.40
N ALA A 217 -2.88 9.43 13.53
CA ALA A 217 -2.90 10.45 12.48
C ALA A 217 -4.09 10.32 11.53
N THR A 218 -4.60 9.11 11.25
CA THR A 218 -5.82 8.90 10.46
C THR A 218 -7.02 9.57 11.12
N THR A 219 -7.21 9.37 12.41
CA THR A 219 -8.26 10.01 13.21
C THR A 219 -8.09 11.53 13.23
N ARG A 220 -6.85 12.01 13.44
CA ARG A 220 -6.59 13.47 13.45
C ARG A 220 -6.89 14.14 12.12
N TRP A 221 -6.65 13.46 11.00
CA TRP A 221 -7.02 14.01 9.68
C TRP A 221 -8.53 13.93 9.43
N ALA A 222 -9.19 12.87 9.90
CA ALA A 222 -10.65 12.74 9.77
C ALA A 222 -11.42 13.78 10.60
N GLU A 223 -10.90 14.14 11.79
CA GLU A 223 -11.56 15.00 12.77
C GLU A 223 -10.97 16.42 12.86
N GLY A 224 -9.85 16.69 12.17
CA GLY A 224 -9.13 17.96 12.22
C GLY A 224 -8.70 18.48 10.85
N ASN A 225 -7.93 19.57 10.86
CA ASN A 225 -7.40 20.20 9.65
C ASN A 225 -5.92 19.86 9.47
N PRO A 226 -5.53 19.00 8.49
CA PRO A 226 -4.13 18.65 8.27
C PRO A 226 -3.29 19.80 7.68
N TRP A 227 -3.91 20.89 7.21
CA TRP A 227 -3.23 22.13 6.77
C TRP A 227 -3.20 23.22 7.83
N ALA A 228 -3.71 23.00 9.04
CA ALA A 228 -3.53 23.94 10.14
C ALA A 228 -2.04 24.21 10.39
N GLU A 229 -1.71 25.29 11.12
CA GLU A 229 -0.33 25.59 11.51
C GLU A 229 0.31 24.38 12.22
N GLY A 230 1.48 23.94 11.72
CA GLY A 230 2.15 22.71 12.20
C GLY A 230 1.50 21.40 11.78
N GLY A 231 0.40 21.44 11.05
CA GLY A 231 -0.25 20.24 10.48
C GLY A 231 0.63 19.54 9.46
N GLU A 232 0.46 18.23 9.31
CA GLU A 232 1.38 17.39 8.54
C GLU A 232 1.38 17.75 7.05
N LEU A 233 0.20 18.00 6.45
CA LEU A 233 0.12 18.44 5.06
C LEU A 233 0.63 19.88 4.90
N ARG A 234 0.41 20.76 5.89
CA ARG A 234 1.01 22.11 5.86
C ARG A 234 2.53 22.02 5.77
N VAL A 235 3.16 21.24 6.63
CA VAL A 235 4.62 21.06 6.66
C VAL A 235 5.13 20.48 5.35
N ALA A 236 4.49 19.43 4.84
CA ALA A 236 4.92 18.75 3.62
C ALA A 236 4.72 19.60 2.36
N ASP A 237 3.57 20.22 2.21
CA ASP A 237 3.22 21.01 1.04
C ASP A 237 4.01 22.34 1.01
N THR A 238 4.29 22.95 2.18
CA THR A 238 5.23 24.09 2.28
C THR A 238 6.65 23.69 1.86
N LEU A 239 7.14 22.53 2.33
CA LEU A 239 8.46 22.04 1.89
C LEU A 239 8.51 21.83 0.37
N LEU A 240 7.47 21.22 -0.22
CA LEU A 240 7.40 21.03 -1.68
C LEU A 240 7.41 22.37 -2.41
N TYR A 241 6.62 23.35 -1.95
CA TYR A 241 6.60 24.70 -2.49
C TYR A 241 7.98 25.35 -2.44
N ASP A 242 8.64 25.34 -1.29
CA ASP A 242 9.94 25.94 -1.08
C ASP A 242 11.02 25.32 -1.97
N ILE A 243 11.04 24.00 -2.11
CA ILE A 243 11.95 23.29 -3.02
C ILE A 243 11.84 23.83 -4.44
N VAL A 244 10.62 24.01 -4.93
CA VAL A 244 10.37 24.51 -6.30
C VAL A 244 10.66 26.00 -6.41
N HIS A 245 10.19 26.80 -5.45
CA HIS A 245 10.36 28.25 -5.42
C HIS A 245 11.82 28.69 -5.40
N GLU A 246 12.66 27.96 -4.67
CA GLU A 246 14.11 28.16 -4.61
C GLU A 246 14.85 27.66 -5.86
N GLY A 247 14.10 27.15 -6.84
CA GLY A 247 14.63 26.60 -8.09
C GLY A 247 15.53 25.40 -7.89
N LEU A 248 15.19 24.52 -6.93
CA LEU A 248 15.96 23.31 -6.59
C LEU A 248 15.48 22.08 -7.38
N THR A 249 14.66 22.28 -8.40
CA THR A 249 14.08 21.22 -9.22
C THR A 249 14.59 21.26 -10.67
N GLU A 250 14.11 20.32 -11.47
CA GLU A 250 14.26 20.34 -12.92
C GLU A 250 13.74 21.68 -13.51
N LYS A 251 14.39 22.15 -14.59
CA LYS A 251 14.06 23.44 -15.21
C LYS A 251 12.66 23.46 -15.84
N ASP A 252 12.25 22.36 -16.44
CA ASP A 252 10.94 22.20 -17.06
C ASP A 252 10.23 20.97 -16.51
N PRO A 253 9.32 21.14 -15.54
CA PRO A 253 8.62 20.04 -14.92
C PRO A 253 7.64 19.33 -15.89
N THR A 254 7.24 19.99 -16.99
CA THR A 254 6.34 19.39 -17.99
C THR A 254 7.03 18.33 -18.86
N THR A 255 8.36 18.26 -18.81
CA THR A 255 9.18 17.26 -19.54
C THR A 255 9.64 16.09 -18.67
N THR A 256 9.24 16.04 -17.40
CA THR A 256 9.59 14.93 -16.51
C THR A 256 9.11 13.59 -17.06
N ASN A 257 9.83 12.54 -16.73
CA ASN A 257 9.51 11.18 -17.15
C ASN A 257 9.96 10.20 -16.06
N TRP A 258 9.01 9.50 -15.47
CA TRP A 258 9.25 8.54 -14.41
C TRP A 258 10.24 7.43 -14.81
N GLU A 259 10.05 6.81 -15.97
CA GLU A 259 10.92 5.72 -16.41
C GLU A 259 12.36 6.19 -16.61
N ALA A 260 12.55 7.37 -17.22
CA ALA A 260 13.87 7.96 -17.41
C ALA A 260 14.51 8.41 -16.08
N SER A 261 13.71 8.82 -15.09
CA SER A 261 14.21 9.29 -13.79
C SER A 261 14.98 8.23 -13.02
N LYS A 262 14.64 6.96 -13.19
CA LYS A 262 15.32 5.82 -12.56
C LYS A 262 16.80 5.77 -12.92
N SER A 263 17.13 5.81 -14.22
CA SER A 263 18.50 5.83 -14.71
C SER A 263 19.23 7.15 -14.35
N LYS A 264 18.52 8.28 -14.36
CA LYS A 264 19.09 9.57 -14.01
C LYS A 264 19.49 9.63 -12.54
N LEU A 265 18.63 9.15 -11.63
CA LEU A 265 18.98 9.08 -10.20
C LEU A 265 20.13 8.12 -9.97
N ALA A 266 20.11 6.95 -10.61
CA ALA A 266 21.18 5.96 -10.53
C ALA A 266 22.54 6.52 -10.94
N LYS A 267 22.60 7.36 -11.97
CA LYS A 267 23.82 8.03 -12.46
C LYS A 267 24.20 9.28 -11.68
N GLY A 268 23.37 9.74 -10.75
CA GLY A 268 23.58 10.97 -10.01
C GLY A 268 23.26 12.24 -10.81
N GLU A 269 22.49 12.15 -11.90
CA GLU A 269 21.94 13.30 -12.63
C GLU A 269 20.75 13.93 -11.87
N ILE A 270 20.07 13.13 -11.04
CA ILE A 270 19.05 13.52 -10.06
C ILE A 270 19.57 13.12 -8.69
N ALA A 271 19.45 14.02 -7.72
CA ALA A 271 19.89 13.74 -6.36
C ALA A 271 18.81 13.10 -5.49
N THR A 272 17.54 13.50 -5.65
CA THR A 272 16.48 13.14 -4.69
C THR A 272 15.11 13.11 -5.34
N MET A 273 14.25 12.18 -4.89
CA MET A 273 12.81 12.10 -5.19
C MET A 273 12.04 11.61 -3.96
N TRP A 274 10.83 12.13 -3.72
CA TRP A 274 9.89 11.58 -2.73
C TRP A 274 9.10 10.43 -3.34
N LEU A 275 9.16 9.25 -2.74
CA LEU A 275 8.50 8.02 -3.19
C LEU A 275 8.24 7.08 -1.99
N GLY A 276 8.13 5.79 -2.25
CA GLY A 276 8.12 4.75 -1.23
C GLY A 276 9.34 3.85 -1.32
N SER A 277 9.62 3.10 -0.26
CA SER A 277 10.73 2.13 -0.19
C SER A 277 10.68 1.08 -1.31
N TRP A 278 9.49 0.78 -1.84
CA TRP A 278 9.27 -0.10 -3.00
C TRP A 278 10.04 0.33 -4.26
N ALA A 279 10.38 1.62 -4.39
CA ALA A 279 11.08 2.11 -5.58
C ALA A 279 12.61 1.93 -5.49
N VAL A 280 13.16 1.62 -4.32
CA VAL A 280 14.62 1.44 -4.14
C VAL A 280 15.15 0.33 -5.03
N ILE A 281 14.49 -0.83 -5.06
CA ILE A 281 14.91 -1.95 -5.91
C ILE A 281 14.90 -1.59 -7.41
N GLN A 282 13.95 -0.76 -7.83
CA GLN A 282 13.87 -0.29 -9.21
C GLN A 282 15.06 0.62 -9.56
N MET A 283 15.45 1.53 -8.63
CA MET A 283 16.61 2.40 -8.81
C MET A 283 17.92 1.61 -8.79
N GLN A 284 18.04 0.61 -7.92
CA GLN A 284 19.19 -0.30 -7.88
C GLN A 284 19.29 -1.14 -9.16
N GLY A 285 18.15 -1.63 -9.69
CA GLY A 285 18.09 -2.29 -10.98
C GLY A 285 18.55 -1.38 -12.14
N ALA A 286 18.10 -0.12 -12.14
CA ALA A 286 18.54 0.88 -13.11
C ALA A 286 20.04 1.21 -12.97
N ALA A 287 20.56 1.23 -11.72
CA ALA A 287 22.00 1.44 -11.49
C ALA A 287 22.83 0.29 -12.11
N LYS A 288 22.46 -0.97 -11.86
CA LYS A 288 23.13 -2.14 -12.47
C LYS A 288 23.11 -2.07 -14.00
N GLN A 289 21.98 -1.73 -14.61
CA GLN A 289 21.84 -1.59 -16.07
C GLN A 289 22.68 -0.44 -16.62
N ALA A 290 22.81 0.66 -15.87
CA ALA A 290 23.60 1.82 -16.25
C ALA A 290 25.11 1.70 -15.97
N GLY A 291 25.56 0.60 -15.35
CA GLY A 291 26.93 0.42 -14.90
C GLY A 291 27.32 1.33 -13.72
N ALA A 292 26.32 1.80 -12.95
CA ALA A 292 26.49 2.53 -11.70
C ALA A 292 26.41 1.58 -10.51
N ASP A 293 26.86 2.03 -9.36
CA ASP A 293 26.83 1.24 -8.13
C ASP A 293 25.42 1.28 -7.50
N PRO A 294 24.73 0.14 -7.35
CA PRO A 294 23.42 0.09 -6.70
C PRO A 294 23.47 0.52 -5.22
N ASP A 295 24.61 0.40 -4.56
CA ASP A 295 24.78 0.81 -3.16
C ASP A 295 24.78 2.33 -2.98
N ASP A 296 24.90 3.10 -4.07
CA ASP A 296 24.74 4.57 -4.05
C ASP A 296 23.29 4.99 -3.85
N ILE A 297 22.32 4.09 -4.03
CA ILE A 297 20.92 4.38 -3.81
C ILE A 297 20.62 4.32 -2.30
N GLY A 298 20.23 5.46 -1.75
CA GLY A 298 19.81 5.60 -0.36
C GLY A 298 18.31 5.82 -0.23
N PHE A 299 17.82 5.62 0.99
CA PHE A 299 16.44 5.89 1.37
C PHE A 299 16.45 6.54 2.75
N MET A 300 15.75 7.69 2.92
CA MET A 300 15.69 8.43 4.18
C MET A 300 14.28 8.85 4.52
N PRO A 301 13.93 8.99 5.83
CA PRO A 301 12.62 9.42 6.27
C PRO A 301 12.33 10.86 5.88
N PHE A 302 11.07 11.30 6.08
CA PHE A 302 10.72 12.72 6.00
C PHE A 302 11.55 13.52 7.01
N PRO A 303 12.11 14.69 6.64
CA PRO A 303 13.00 15.48 7.49
C PRO A 303 12.22 16.21 8.59
N ALA A 304 11.62 15.45 9.48
CA ALA A 304 10.97 15.95 10.68
C ALA A 304 11.21 14.96 11.81
N GLN A 305 11.73 15.45 12.93
CA GLN A 305 11.90 14.68 14.15
C GLN A 305 10.94 15.17 15.22
N LYS A 306 10.34 14.24 15.93
CA LYS A 306 9.61 14.50 17.15
C LYS A 306 10.46 14.06 18.33
N ASP A 307 10.81 15.00 19.20
CA ASP A 307 11.66 14.75 20.38
C ASP A 307 12.98 14.02 20.04
N GLY A 308 13.61 14.41 18.91
CA GLY A 308 14.87 13.85 18.43
C GLY A 308 14.74 12.50 17.71
N THR A 309 13.51 12.02 17.45
CA THR A 309 13.25 10.73 16.81
C THR A 309 12.56 10.94 15.45
N PHE A 310 13.06 10.29 14.41
CA PHE A 310 12.33 10.15 13.15
C PHE A 310 11.21 9.13 13.30
N CYS A 311 10.08 9.40 12.64
CA CYS A 311 8.99 8.44 12.50
C CYS A 311 8.71 8.16 11.02
N ALA A 312 8.43 6.91 10.70
CA ALA A 312 8.05 6.49 9.36
C ALA A 312 6.84 5.56 9.45
N VAL A 313 5.81 5.89 8.68
CA VAL A 313 4.58 5.09 8.67
C VAL A 313 4.76 3.89 7.76
N THR A 314 4.39 2.73 8.25
CA THR A 314 4.30 1.52 7.44
C THR A 314 2.93 1.43 6.80
N SER A 315 2.86 0.98 5.57
CA SER A 315 1.60 0.77 4.86
C SER A 315 1.66 -0.52 4.05
N PRO A 316 0.49 -1.18 3.86
CA PRO A 316 0.44 -2.32 2.94
C PRO A 316 0.65 -1.86 1.50
N ASP A 317 1.19 -2.75 0.68
CA ASP A 317 0.95 -2.74 -0.75
C ASP A 317 -0.44 -3.35 -1.02
N TYR A 318 -0.73 -3.78 -2.24
CA TYR A 318 -1.99 -4.46 -2.54
C TYR A 318 -2.24 -5.64 -1.59
N ASN A 319 -3.49 -5.75 -1.10
CA ASN A 319 -3.91 -6.87 -0.27
C ASN A 319 -4.47 -7.99 -1.13
N GLN A 320 -3.93 -9.20 -1.00
CA GLN A 320 -4.48 -10.40 -1.62
C GLN A 320 -5.72 -10.87 -0.85
N ALA A 321 -6.77 -11.22 -1.58
CA ALA A 321 -8.03 -11.71 -1.04
C ALA A 321 -8.48 -12.99 -1.75
N VAL A 322 -9.31 -13.76 -1.08
CA VAL A 322 -9.98 -14.94 -1.66
C VAL A 322 -11.34 -14.52 -2.19
N ASN A 323 -11.62 -14.84 -3.45
CA ASN A 323 -12.94 -14.64 -4.04
C ASN A 323 -14.00 -15.43 -3.24
N VAL A 324 -15.05 -14.74 -2.79
CA VAL A 324 -16.15 -15.38 -2.00
C VAL A 324 -16.86 -16.48 -2.79
N HIS A 325 -16.83 -16.44 -4.12
CA HIS A 325 -17.44 -17.40 -5.02
C HIS A 325 -16.51 -18.55 -5.44
N SER A 326 -15.21 -18.50 -5.06
CA SER A 326 -14.26 -19.58 -5.37
C SER A 326 -14.76 -20.95 -4.85
N ASP A 327 -14.66 -21.98 -5.66
CA ASP A 327 -14.88 -23.37 -5.23
C ASP A 327 -13.65 -23.97 -4.52
N HIS A 328 -12.48 -23.26 -4.60
CA HIS A 328 -11.19 -23.68 -4.05
C HIS A 328 -10.67 -22.77 -2.93
N LYS A 329 -11.58 -22.24 -2.08
CA LYS A 329 -11.23 -21.26 -1.02
C LYS A 329 -10.08 -21.73 -0.11
N GLN A 330 -10.03 -23.02 0.23
CA GLN A 330 -8.99 -23.54 1.09
C GLN A 330 -7.62 -23.55 0.39
N ALA A 331 -7.55 -23.86 -0.90
CA ALA A 331 -6.33 -23.77 -1.70
C ALA A 331 -5.89 -22.32 -1.92
N ALA A 332 -6.85 -21.42 -2.19
CA ALA A 332 -6.61 -19.99 -2.32
C ALA A 332 -6.06 -19.39 -1.01
N ARG A 333 -6.65 -19.78 0.13
CA ARG A 333 -6.17 -19.39 1.45
C ARG A 333 -4.77 -19.92 1.74
N ALA A 334 -4.50 -21.18 1.42
CA ALA A 334 -3.18 -21.79 1.58
C ALA A 334 -2.11 -21.05 0.77
N TRP A 335 -2.46 -20.63 -0.46
CA TRP A 335 -1.57 -19.81 -1.28
C TRP A 335 -1.25 -18.47 -0.62
N ILE A 336 -2.27 -17.72 -0.18
CA ILE A 336 -2.07 -16.40 0.45
C ILE A 336 -1.19 -16.52 1.69
N ASP A 337 -1.50 -17.46 2.59
CA ASP A 337 -0.73 -17.65 3.82
C ASP A 337 0.72 -18.09 3.51
N TRP A 338 0.92 -19.04 2.58
CA TRP A 338 2.25 -19.49 2.19
C TRP A 338 3.04 -18.39 1.49
N PHE A 339 2.38 -17.64 0.59
CA PHE A 339 3.03 -16.56 -0.16
C PHE A 339 3.48 -15.43 0.76
N THR A 340 2.69 -15.13 1.79
CA THR A 340 3.03 -14.13 2.81
C THR A 340 4.12 -14.63 3.76
N ASP A 341 4.06 -15.90 4.19
CA ASP A 341 4.87 -16.42 5.28
C ASP A 341 6.22 -16.99 4.86
N LYS A 342 6.30 -17.57 3.65
CA LYS A 342 7.39 -18.48 3.27
C LYS A 342 7.98 -18.25 1.90
N SER A 343 7.35 -17.41 1.06
CA SER A 343 7.82 -17.24 -0.33
C SER A 343 9.15 -16.48 -0.42
N GLY A 344 9.48 -15.65 0.57
CA GLY A 344 10.54 -14.68 0.47
C GLY A 344 10.19 -13.46 -0.42
N TYR A 345 8.92 -13.31 -0.80
CA TYR A 345 8.50 -12.26 -1.73
C TYR A 345 8.80 -10.84 -1.23
N ALA A 346 8.63 -10.59 0.08
CA ALA A 346 8.96 -9.29 0.65
C ALA A 346 10.46 -9.02 0.59
N GLU A 347 11.29 -10.01 0.94
CA GLU A 347 12.75 -9.93 0.90
C GLU A 347 13.26 -9.74 -0.53
N ASP A 348 12.74 -10.51 -1.49
CA ASP A 348 13.10 -10.41 -2.92
C ASP A 348 12.76 -9.02 -3.50
N ASN A 349 11.77 -8.32 -2.93
CA ASN A 349 11.41 -6.95 -3.30
C ASN A 349 12.04 -5.88 -2.41
N LEU A 350 12.95 -6.22 -1.49
CA LEU A 350 13.55 -5.31 -0.50
C LEU A 350 12.49 -4.51 0.27
N ALA A 351 11.36 -5.15 0.54
CA ALA A 351 10.18 -4.56 1.14
C ALA A 351 10.01 -4.98 2.60
N LEU A 352 9.23 -4.22 3.34
CA LEU A 352 8.87 -4.57 4.70
C LEU A 352 8.02 -5.84 4.70
N SER A 353 8.46 -6.85 5.46
CA SER A 353 7.66 -8.05 5.66
C SER A 353 6.36 -7.72 6.42
N PRO A 354 5.22 -8.30 6.02
CA PRO A 354 4.00 -8.17 6.82
C PRO A 354 4.04 -8.97 8.12
N LEU A 355 5.01 -9.86 8.29
CA LEU A 355 5.23 -10.57 9.55
C LEU A 355 5.83 -9.61 10.59
N LYS A 356 5.19 -9.49 11.76
CA LYS A 356 5.64 -8.56 12.81
C LYS A 356 7.04 -8.85 13.34
N ASP A 357 7.40 -10.12 13.40
CA ASP A 357 8.67 -10.59 13.95
C ASP A 357 9.78 -10.75 12.87
N ALA A 358 9.49 -10.41 11.60
CA ALA A 358 10.49 -10.48 10.54
C ALA A 358 11.52 -9.34 10.68
N PRO A 359 12.80 -9.59 10.35
CA PRO A 359 13.81 -8.53 10.32
C PRO A 359 13.49 -7.48 9.25
N LEU A 360 14.02 -6.27 9.43
CA LEU A 360 13.94 -5.24 8.40
C LEU A 360 14.80 -5.64 7.19
N PRO A 361 14.37 -5.33 5.95
CA PRO A 361 15.18 -5.54 4.77
C PRO A 361 16.43 -4.64 4.81
N ASP A 362 17.50 -5.08 4.11
CA ASP A 362 18.80 -4.38 4.12
C ASP A 362 18.69 -2.88 3.79
N VAL A 363 17.78 -2.53 2.89
CA VAL A 363 17.53 -1.12 2.51
C VAL A 363 17.03 -0.26 3.67
N LEU A 364 16.41 -0.87 4.69
CA LEU A 364 15.90 -0.20 5.88
C LEU A 364 16.81 -0.37 7.12
N LYS A 365 17.95 -1.07 7.01
CA LYS A 365 18.93 -1.12 8.12
C LYS A 365 19.36 0.26 8.61
N PRO A 366 19.61 1.28 7.74
CA PRO A 366 19.91 2.62 8.21
C PRO A 366 18.79 3.25 9.07
N TYR A 367 17.54 2.83 8.89
CA TYR A 367 16.41 3.24 9.75
C TYR A 367 16.53 2.67 11.15
N GLU A 368 16.90 1.38 11.26
CA GLU A 368 17.14 0.73 12.55
C GLU A 368 18.34 1.37 13.27
N GLU A 369 19.45 1.58 12.57
CA GLU A 369 20.67 2.22 13.09
C GLU A 369 20.42 3.65 13.56
N ALA A 370 19.56 4.41 12.86
CA ALA A 370 19.15 5.77 13.24
C ALA A 370 18.04 5.81 14.28
N GLY A 371 17.52 4.65 14.73
CA GLY A 371 16.44 4.57 15.70
C GLY A 371 15.12 5.13 15.20
N VAL A 372 14.83 5.02 13.91
CA VAL A 372 13.55 5.46 13.33
C VAL A 372 12.42 4.63 13.91
N LYS A 373 11.41 5.27 14.48
CA LYS A 373 10.20 4.59 14.97
C LYS A 373 9.31 4.26 13.76
N LEU A 374 9.06 2.98 13.53
CA LEU A 374 8.08 2.54 12.55
C LEU A 374 6.69 2.57 13.18
N LEU A 375 5.74 3.20 12.50
CA LEU A 375 4.37 3.38 12.95
C LEU A 375 3.42 2.55 12.08
N ASP A 376 2.59 1.75 12.73
CA ASP A 376 1.39 1.17 12.11
C ASP A 376 0.21 2.08 12.50
N LEU A 377 -0.38 2.80 11.54
CA LEU A 377 -1.49 3.72 11.82
C LEU A 377 -2.75 2.95 12.23
N ASP A 378 -3.44 3.49 13.23
CA ASP A 378 -4.82 3.12 13.52
C ASP A 378 -5.74 3.59 12.36
N ASP A 379 -6.29 2.63 11.62
CA ASP A 379 -7.17 2.88 10.48
C ASP A 379 -8.67 2.82 10.86
N SER A 380 -9.01 2.90 12.14
CA SER A 380 -10.40 2.86 12.62
C SER A 380 -11.27 3.95 11.99
N LYS A 381 -10.69 5.11 11.68
CA LYS A 381 -11.32 6.23 10.98
C LYS A 381 -11.01 6.31 9.47
N GLY A 382 -10.40 5.26 8.91
CA GLY A 382 -10.00 5.25 7.49
C GLY A 382 -11.16 5.40 6.50
N ALA A 383 -12.31 4.78 6.80
CA ALA A 383 -13.51 4.92 5.96
C ALA A 383 -14.10 6.34 5.99
N GLU A 384 -14.11 6.97 7.16
CA GLU A 384 -14.55 8.35 7.33
C GLU A 384 -13.61 9.32 6.63
N LEU A 385 -12.29 9.13 6.79
CA LEU A 385 -11.28 9.91 6.09
C LEU A 385 -11.43 9.80 4.57
N LYS A 386 -11.66 8.59 4.05
CA LYS A 386 -11.90 8.37 2.61
C LYS A 386 -13.17 9.05 2.13
N THR A 387 -14.24 9.03 2.92
CA THR A 387 -15.50 9.73 2.62
C THR A 387 -15.27 11.24 2.57
N LEU A 388 -14.58 11.78 3.55
CA LEU A 388 -14.20 13.18 3.64
C LEU A 388 -13.35 13.61 2.44
N GLU A 389 -12.33 12.84 2.06
CA GLU A 389 -11.52 13.08 0.87
C GLU A 389 -12.37 13.20 -0.39
N ASN A 390 -13.25 12.23 -0.60
CA ASN A 390 -14.09 12.18 -1.79
C ASN A 390 -15.07 13.35 -1.84
N GLN A 391 -15.67 13.75 -0.71
CA GLN A 391 -16.69 14.81 -0.67
C GLN A 391 -16.11 16.22 -0.60
N SER A 392 -14.92 16.38 0.00
CA SER A 392 -14.23 17.67 -0.01
C SER A 392 -13.71 18.03 -1.40
N GLU A 393 -13.53 17.05 -2.28
CA GLU A 393 -12.93 17.24 -3.61
C GLU A 393 -11.55 17.93 -3.58
N VAL A 394 -10.87 17.94 -2.43
CA VAL A 394 -9.51 18.48 -2.33
C VAL A 394 -8.54 17.58 -3.08
N GLY A 395 -8.76 16.26 -3.03
CA GLY A 395 -7.97 15.30 -3.80
C GLY A 395 -6.58 15.07 -3.21
N ILE A 396 -6.48 14.82 -1.89
CA ILE A 396 -5.19 14.60 -1.20
C ILE A 396 -4.38 13.44 -1.81
N ASN A 397 -5.04 12.41 -2.34
CA ASN A 397 -4.43 11.27 -3.01
C ASN A 397 -4.35 11.44 -4.55
N LYS A 398 -4.64 12.65 -5.06
CA LYS A 398 -4.49 13.03 -6.48
C LYS A 398 -3.35 14.04 -6.65
N PRO A 399 -2.76 14.15 -7.84
CA PRO A 399 -1.68 15.10 -8.07
C PRO A 399 -2.15 16.55 -8.20
N ASP A 400 -3.45 16.80 -8.43
CA ASP A 400 -3.94 18.04 -9.00
C ASP A 400 -3.61 19.29 -8.16
N TYR A 401 -3.95 19.31 -6.88
CA TYR A 401 -3.66 20.47 -6.04
C TYR A 401 -2.16 20.71 -5.84
N ARG A 402 -1.34 19.63 -5.78
CA ARG A 402 0.11 19.78 -5.69
C ARG A 402 0.73 20.24 -7.01
N LYS A 403 0.16 19.87 -8.16
CA LYS A 403 0.54 20.47 -9.44
C LYS A 403 0.26 21.97 -9.44
N GLU A 404 -0.88 22.41 -8.92
CA GLU A 404 -1.19 23.83 -8.78
C GLU A 404 -0.21 24.55 -7.85
N LEU A 405 0.16 23.93 -6.73
CA LEU A 405 1.16 24.45 -5.80
C LEU A 405 2.55 24.59 -6.46
N VAL A 406 2.99 23.55 -7.20
CA VAL A 406 4.22 23.58 -8.00
C VAL A 406 4.16 24.69 -9.06
N ASP A 407 3.02 24.86 -9.74
CA ASP A 407 2.82 25.92 -10.72
C ASP A 407 2.88 27.32 -10.11
N MET A 408 2.36 27.51 -8.90
CA MET A 408 2.53 28.76 -8.14
C MET A 408 3.99 29.00 -7.77
N ALA A 409 4.66 27.97 -7.25
CA ALA A 409 6.06 28.09 -6.81
C ALA A 409 7.01 28.47 -7.96
N ARG A 410 6.76 28.00 -9.18
CA ARG A 410 7.55 28.37 -10.38
C ARG A 410 7.04 29.62 -11.12
N GLY A 411 6.01 30.30 -10.59
CA GLY A 411 5.42 31.49 -11.19
C GLY A 411 4.53 31.25 -12.42
N ALA A 412 4.17 30.01 -12.72
CA ALA A 412 3.24 29.68 -13.82
C ALA A 412 1.77 29.94 -13.44
N ARG A 413 1.45 29.94 -12.16
CA ARG A 413 0.16 30.31 -11.59
C ARG A 413 0.33 31.47 -10.59
N LYS A 414 -0.60 32.40 -10.58
CA LYS A 414 -0.66 33.46 -9.56
C LYS A 414 -1.35 32.96 -8.31
N GLY A 415 -0.95 33.42 -7.16
CA GLY A 415 -1.54 33.10 -5.86
C GLY A 415 -0.51 33.22 -4.75
N ASP A 416 -1.00 33.32 -3.54
CA ASP A 416 -0.20 33.19 -2.33
C ASP A 416 -0.28 31.73 -1.86
N PRO A 417 0.83 31.06 -1.55
CA PRO A 417 0.80 29.66 -1.13
C PRO A 417 0.11 29.46 0.21
N ASP A 418 0.22 30.40 1.15
CA ASP A 418 -0.43 30.30 2.44
C ASP A 418 -1.94 30.42 2.30
N ASP A 419 -2.43 31.42 1.57
CA ASP A 419 -3.85 31.56 1.24
C ASP A 419 -4.40 30.32 0.53
N TYR A 420 -3.59 29.71 -0.35
CA TYR A 420 -4.01 28.50 -1.07
C TYR A 420 -4.13 27.30 -0.13
N LEU A 421 -3.15 27.05 0.74
CA LEU A 421 -3.18 25.95 1.70
C LEU A 421 -4.27 26.15 2.76
N ASP A 422 -4.49 27.40 3.20
CA ASP A 422 -5.60 27.74 4.10
C ASP A 422 -6.95 27.41 3.47
N GLY A 423 -7.14 27.77 2.18
CA GLY A 423 -8.36 27.44 1.44
C GLY A 423 -8.60 25.94 1.30
N LEU A 424 -7.54 25.11 1.17
CA LEU A 424 -7.69 23.63 1.21
C LEU A 424 -8.18 23.18 2.60
N GLY A 425 -7.60 23.72 3.66
CA GLY A 425 -7.97 23.43 5.05
C GLY A 425 -9.39 23.87 5.39
N GLU A 426 -9.83 25.04 4.89
CA GLU A 426 -11.21 25.52 5.04
C GLU A 426 -12.21 24.57 4.36
N LYS A 427 -11.94 24.23 3.09
CA LYS A 427 -12.79 23.29 2.34
C LYS A 427 -12.89 21.92 3.01
N TRP A 428 -11.78 21.44 3.58
CA TRP A 428 -11.72 20.20 4.35
C TRP A 428 -12.62 20.26 5.59
N THR A 429 -12.46 21.31 6.42
CA THR A 429 -13.23 21.48 7.67
C THR A 429 -14.71 21.79 7.44
N GLU A 430 -15.07 22.50 6.37
CA GLU A 430 -16.46 22.70 5.98
C GLU A 430 -17.15 21.38 5.61
N THR A 431 -16.41 20.53 4.90
CA THR A 431 -16.91 19.20 4.54
C THR A 431 -17.08 18.30 5.77
N GLN A 432 -16.14 18.33 6.73
CA GLN A 432 -16.29 17.63 8.01
C GLN A 432 -17.59 18.03 8.72
N LYS A 433 -17.83 19.34 8.87
CA LYS A 433 -19.05 19.84 9.48
C LYS A 433 -20.31 19.36 8.75
N SER A 434 -20.28 19.32 7.41
CA SER A 434 -21.42 18.86 6.60
C SER A 434 -21.71 17.36 6.78
N LEU A 435 -20.67 16.57 7.07
CA LEU A 435 -20.74 15.14 7.33
C LEU A 435 -21.09 14.80 8.78
N GLY A 436 -21.02 15.79 9.69
CA GLY A 436 -21.27 15.60 11.12
C GLY A 436 -20.08 15.02 11.89
N TYR A 437 -18.86 15.25 11.39
CA TYR A 437 -17.61 14.83 12.01
C TYR A 437 -17.06 15.89 12.95
#